data_6a9da222041dab529d8b9136f2d3b609
#
_entry.id   6a9da222041dab529d8b9136f2d3b609
#
_cell.length_a   1.000
_cell.length_b   1.000
_cell.length_c   1.000
_cell.angle_alpha   90.00
_cell.angle_beta   90.00
_cell.angle_gamma   90.00
#
_symmetry.space_group_name_H-M   'P 1'
#
loop_
_entity.id
_entity.type
_entity.pdbx_description
1 polymer ?
#
loop_
_entity_poly.entity_id
_entity_poly.type
_entity_poly.pdbx_seq_one_letter_code
_entity_poly.pdbx_strand_id
1 'polypeptide(L)'
;DLVRSRGLGDVYKRQAISLSHREYILPVDADNRISPTFISHAVVELERDPDVKVVCPRAEFIGDRSGEWKLPPFSLKLLARKNMIDTCALYRKTEWERVGGYCEEIIAREDWEFWISVLKDGGKVVRLPQIELYYRVRAGSKRIVDRSLKPHVTKVLNKRHAEFFERELGGKLRSVRSWSRWINRIERFFRPRCMAVAPDYSNMSDFVKVLPVIFEDRGTVIYKGRNELREFDIAGQKVVVKSFQIPHLLNRIIYNFFRESKARRSFRYAAMLRQFNIGSPAPIGFCSVSSWFLFGKSYFVSLRSECPYTYRDLPQRPFEEQEKILRAIARTTAVLHEHGILHKDYSAGNILFAEKPEGVSVEIIDLNRMRFGKVSLEEGCKNFERLPGTDEMFAVLADEYAKSRGFDKKKCLQLIEKAHKSSSSFSSKVS
;
A
#
# COMPACT_ATOMS: atom_id res chain seq x y z
N ASP A 1 -27.88 19.86 19.14
CA ASP A 1 -28.75 19.59 18.00
C ASP A 1 -28.21 20.08 16.64
N LEU A 2 -27.40 21.12 16.59
CA LEU A 2 -26.75 21.58 15.34
C LEU A 2 -25.75 20.58 14.73
N VAL A 3 -25.16 19.70 15.53
CA VAL A 3 -24.24 18.64 15.05
C VAL A 3 -25.02 17.46 14.41
N ARG A 4 -26.21 17.15 14.91
CA ARG A 4 -27.08 16.10 14.34
C ARG A 4 -27.67 16.46 12.97
N SER A 5 -27.96 17.73 12.71
CA SER A 5 -28.53 18.14 11.41
C SER A 5 -27.50 18.24 10.27
N ARG A 6 -26.19 18.18 10.55
CA ARG A 6 -25.12 18.39 9.56
C ARG A 6 -24.74 17.16 8.75
N GLY A 7 -24.93 15.97 9.29
CA GLY A 7 -24.74 14.73 8.54
C GLY A 7 -25.98 14.29 7.75
N LEU A 8 -27.14 14.86 8.04
CA LEU A 8 -28.39 14.45 7.39
C LEU A 8 -28.46 14.83 5.91
N GLY A 9 -27.99 16.03 5.54
CA GLY A 9 -27.99 16.47 4.14
C GLY A 9 -27.20 15.54 3.22
N ASP A 10 -26.05 15.06 3.67
CA ASP A 10 -25.16 14.19 2.88
C ASP A 10 -25.71 12.76 2.84
N VAL A 11 -26.37 12.29 3.90
CA VAL A 11 -27.08 11.01 3.94
C VAL A 11 -28.23 11.02 2.93
N TYR A 12 -29.05 12.08 2.90
CA TYR A 12 -30.15 12.21 1.94
C TYR A 12 -29.66 12.33 0.50
N LYS A 13 -28.58 13.08 0.24
CA LYS A 13 -27.97 13.14 -1.10
C LYS A 13 -27.54 11.75 -1.56
N ARG A 14 -26.85 10.97 -0.72
CA ARG A 14 -26.43 9.60 -1.03
C ARG A 14 -27.62 8.70 -1.33
N GLN A 15 -28.65 8.71 -0.48
CA GLN A 15 -29.87 7.92 -0.68
C GLN A 15 -30.58 8.28 -1.99
N ALA A 16 -30.75 9.58 -2.27
CA ALA A 16 -31.41 10.03 -3.49
C ALA A 16 -30.63 9.61 -4.74
N ILE A 17 -29.28 9.69 -4.74
CA ILE A 17 -28.47 9.26 -5.87
C ILE A 17 -28.53 7.74 -6.03
N SER A 18 -28.43 6.97 -4.95
CA SER A 18 -28.50 5.51 -5.01
C SER A 18 -29.82 5.00 -5.57
N LEU A 19 -30.92 5.65 -5.21
CA LEU A 19 -32.29 5.33 -5.69
C LEU A 19 -32.56 5.85 -7.10
N SER A 20 -31.80 6.79 -7.62
CA SER A 20 -31.96 7.31 -8.97
C SER A 20 -31.67 6.22 -10.01
N HIS A 21 -32.52 6.13 -11.04
CA HIS A 21 -32.31 5.25 -12.20
C HIS A 21 -31.85 6.02 -13.44
N ARG A 22 -31.48 7.31 -13.28
CA ARG A 22 -31.05 8.17 -14.38
C ARG A 22 -29.54 8.09 -14.59
N GLU A 23 -29.13 8.28 -15.82
CA GLU A 23 -27.71 8.22 -16.23
C GLU A 23 -26.89 9.38 -15.67
N TYR A 24 -27.50 10.57 -15.60
CA TYR A 24 -26.84 11.80 -15.13
C TYR A 24 -27.36 12.21 -13.75
N ILE A 25 -26.44 12.70 -12.94
CA ILE A 25 -26.72 13.20 -11.60
C ILE A 25 -26.34 14.68 -11.52
N LEU A 26 -27.27 15.48 -11.02
CA LEU A 26 -27.09 16.90 -10.72
C LEU A 26 -27.60 17.21 -9.32
N PRO A 27 -26.74 17.29 -8.31
CA PRO A 27 -27.12 17.79 -7.00
C PRO A 27 -27.30 19.31 -7.04
N VAL A 28 -28.42 19.79 -6.53
CA VAL A 28 -28.68 21.24 -6.40
C VAL A 28 -29.03 21.54 -4.95
N ASP A 29 -28.32 22.48 -4.33
CA ASP A 29 -28.67 22.93 -2.98
C ASP A 29 -30.00 23.70 -3.00
N ALA A 30 -30.84 23.49 -2.00
CA ALA A 30 -32.23 23.98 -1.97
C ALA A 30 -32.37 25.51 -2.05
N ASP A 31 -31.28 26.25 -1.74
CA ASP A 31 -31.27 27.71 -1.80
C ASP A 31 -30.57 28.28 -3.05
N ASN A 32 -30.03 27.41 -3.91
CA ASN A 32 -29.46 27.81 -5.19
C ASN A 32 -30.49 27.71 -6.33
N ARG A 33 -30.16 28.31 -7.46
CA ARG A 33 -30.97 28.20 -8.71
C ARG A 33 -30.04 27.90 -9.88
N ILE A 34 -30.54 27.12 -10.81
CA ILE A 34 -29.89 26.87 -12.10
C ILE A 34 -30.68 27.52 -13.25
N SER A 35 -30.01 27.78 -14.36
CA SER A 35 -30.67 28.23 -15.59
C SER A 35 -31.49 27.08 -16.19
N PRO A 36 -32.57 27.39 -16.93
CA PRO A 36 -33.37 26.36 -17.63
C PRO A 36 -32.55 25.55 -18.65
N THR A 37 -31.45 26.10 -19.16
CA THR A 37 -30.61 25.50 -20.21
C THR A 37 -29.42 24.71 -19.68
N PHE A 38 -29.13 24.80 -18.38
CA PHE A 38 -27.92 24.18 -17.81
C PHE A 38 -27.81 22.68 -18.09
N ILE A 39 -28.91 21.95 -17.84
CA ILE A 39 -28.90 20.48 -18.00
C ILE A 39 -28.65 20.10 -19.46
N SER A 40 -29.35 20.75 -20.40
CA SER A 40 -29.20 20.45 -21.83
C SER A 40 -27.79 20.75 -22.34
N HIS A 41 -27.20 21.91 -21.95
CA HIS A 41 -25.85 22.24 -22.32
C HIS A 41 -24.82 21.28 -21.72
N ALA A 42 -25.00 20.89 -20.46
CA ALA A 42 -24.09 19.99 -19.78
C ALA A 42 -24.14 18.56 -20.32
N VAL A 43 -25.33 18.05 -20.67
CA VAL A 43 -25.50 16.72 -21.31
C VAL A 43 -24.77 16.69 -22.65
N VAL A 44 -24.93 17.73 -23.49
CA VAL A 44 -24.23 17.80 -24.79
C VAL A 44 -22.72 17.67 -24.63
N GLU A 45 -22.13 18.30 -23.61
CA GLU A 45 -20.68 18.20 -23.37
C GLU A 45 -20.27 16.79 -22.89
N LEU A 46 -21.07 16.13 -22.05
CA LEU A 46 -20.81 14.77 -21.62
C LEU A 46 -20.94 13.76 -22.77
N GLU A 47 -21.95 13.93 -23.64
CA GLU A 47 -22.15 13.03 -24.78
C GLU A 47 -21.07 13.19 -25.86
N ARG A 48 -20.59 14.44 -26.06
CA ARG A 48 -19.58 14.76 -27.08
C ARG A 48 -18.23 14.11 -26.82
N ASP A 49 -17.84 13.96 -25.54
CA ASP A 49 -16.51 13.46 -25.18
C ASP A 49 -16.63 12.53 -23.96
N PRO A 50 -16.39 11.22 -24.12
CA PRO A 50 -16.46 10.23 -23.03
C PRO A 50 -15.42 10.49 -21.92
N ASP A 51 -14.32 11.20 -22.20
CA ASP A 51 -13.33 11.58 -21.20
C ASP A 51 -13.81 12.70 -20.26
N VAL A 52 -14.87 13.43 -20.65
CA VAL A 52 -15.48 14.44 -19.77
C VAL A 52 -16.24 13.73 -18.66
N LYS A 53 -15.76 13.90 -17.43
CA LYS A 53 -16.37 13.30 -16.23
C LYS A 53 -17.30 14.24 -15.51
N VAL A 54 -17.02 15.55 -15.61
CA VAL A 54 -17.75 16.58 -14.86
C VAL A 54 -17.95 17.80 -15.73
N VAL A 55 -19.21 18.28 -15.78
CA VAL A 55 -19.55 19.57 -16.39
C VAL A 55 -20.07 20.51 -15.31
N CYS A 56 -19.43 21.65 -15.15
CA CYS A 56 -19.82 22.66 -14.17
C CYS A 56 -20.15 23.99 -14.86
N PRO A 57 -21.12 24.76 -14.36
CA PRO A 57 -21.48 26.07 -14.89
C PRO A 57 -20.51 27.15 -14.40
N ARG A 58 -20.49 28.30 -15.02
CA ARG A 58 -20.10 29.55 -14.36
C ARG A 58 -21.22 29.95 -13.40
N ALA A 59 -20.80 30.58 -12.30
CA ALA A 59 -21.75 30.95 -11.26
C ALA A 59 -21.76 32.44 -10.97
N GLU A 60 -22.93 32.94 -10.56
CA GLU A 60 -23.12 34.29 -10.04
C GLU A 60 -23.64 34.23 -8.61
N PHE A 61 -23.15 35.14 -7.76
CA PHE A 61 -23.65 35.27 -6.40
C PHE A 61 -24.98 36.02 -6.36
N ILE A 62 -25.94 35.54 -5.57
CA ILE A 62 -27.20 36.20 -5.27
C ILE A 62 -27.45 36.26 -3.77
N GLY A 63 -28.29 37.17 -3.29
CA GLY A 63 -28.58 37.42 -1.88
C GLY A 63 -27.69 38.51 -1.31
N ASP A 64 -26.99 38.25 -0.21
CA ASP A 64 -26.16 39.24 0.48
C ASP A 64 -24.85 39.58 -0.26
N ARG A 65 -24.61 38.96 -1.38
CA ARG A 65 -23.49 39.22 -2.28
C ARG A 65 -23.97 39.16 -3.72
N SER A 66 -23.38 39.98 -4.60
CA SER A 66 -23.62 39.98 -6.03
C SER A 66 -22.33 39.85 -6.83
N GLY A 67 -22.47 39.60 -8.12
CA GLY A 67 -21.40 39.50 -9.10
C GLY A 67 -20.91 38.07 -9.35
N GLU A 68 -20.14 37.91 -10.42
CA GLU A 68 -19.68 36.62 -10.85
C GLU A 68 -18.71 35.96 -9.87
N TRP A 69 -18.89 34.65 -9.65
CA TRP A 69 -17.92 33.82 -8.92
C TRP A 69 -16.80 33.39 -9.88
N LYS A 70 -15.79 34.21 -9.99
CA LYS A 70 -14.64 33.95 -10.86
C LYS A 70 -13.73 32.87 -10.26
N LEU A 71 -13.57 31.78 -10.99
CA LEU A 71 -12.63 30.70 -10.69
C LEU A 71 -11.58 30.62 -11.79
N PRO A 72 -10.30 30.35 -11.48
CA PRO A 72 -9.28 30.11 -12.48
C PRO A 72 -9.58 28.85 -13.29
N PRO A 73 -8.92 28.63 -14.44
CA PRO A 73 -9.01 27.38 -15.19
C PRO A 73 -8.77 26.17 -14.29
N PHE A 74 -9.51 25.08 -14.53
CA PHE A 74 -9.37 23.85 -13.77
C PHE A 74 -7.98 23.25 -13.95
N SER A 75 -7.40 22.75 -12.86
CA SER A 75 -6.25 21.86 -12.88
C SER A 75 -6.24 20.98 -11.63
N LEU A 76 -5.72 19.75 -11.75
CA LEU A 76 -5.55 18.84 -10.63
C LEU A 76 -4.68 19.45 -9.51
N LYS A 77 -3.68 20.24 -9.90
CA LYS A 77 -2.79 20.98 -8.99
C LYS A 77 -3.54 22.01 -8.11
N LEU A 78 -4.57 22.65 -8.67
CA LEU A 78 -5.44 23.56 -7.92
C LEU A 78 -6.46 22.76 -7.10
N LEU A 79 -7.05 21.72 -7.66
CA LEU A 79 -7.96 20.81 -6.95
C LEU A 79 -7.29 20.21 -5.71
N ALA A 80 -6.02 19.86 -5.78
CA ALA A 80 -5.25 19.37 -4.64
C ALA A 80 -5.14 20.38 -3.47
N ARG A 81 -5.37 21.66 -3.69
CA ARG A 81 -5.26 22.72 -2.67
C ARG A 81 -6.60 23.33 -2.25
N LYS A 82 -7.56 23.31 -3.13
CA LYS A 82 -8.90 23.89 -2.90
C LYS A 82 -9.93 23.22 -3.78
N ASN A 83 -11.18 23.21 -3.33
CA ASN A 83 -12.28 22.83 -4.21
C ASN A 83 -12.39 23.81 -5.40
N MET A 84 -12.49 23.27 -6.59
CA MET A 84 -12.58 23.99 -7.85
C MET A 84 -13.92 23.82 -8.54
N ILE A 85 -14.77 22.93 -8.02
CA ILE A 85 -16.03 22.53 -8.60
C ILE A 85 -17.09 22.62 -7.51
N ASP A 86 -18.17 23.35 -7.77
CA ASP A 86 -19.32 23.39 -6.86
C ASP A 86 -20.05 22.04 -6.84
N THR A 87 -20.80 21.78 -5.78
CA THR A 87 -21.67 20.60 -5.69
C THR A 87 -22.63 20.54 -6.88
N CYS A 88 -23.11 21.70 -7.38
CA CYS A 88 -23.97 21.82 -8.53
C CYS A 88 -23.19 21.67 -9.83
N ALA A 89 -22.76 20.43 -10.11
CA ALA A 89 -22.11 20.04 -11.36
C ALA A 89 -22.75 18.74 -11.86
N LEU A 90 -22.88 18.59 -13.19
CA LEU A 90 -23.43 17.40 -13.83
C LEU A 90 -22.35 16.36 -14.05
N TYR A 91 -22.64 15.11 -13.71
CA TYR A 91 -21.74 13.96 -13.93
C TYR A 91 -22.54 12.67 -14.19
N ARG A 92 -21.88 11.64 -14.78
CA ARG A 92 -22.52 10.34 -14.99
C ARG A 92 -22.66 9.59 -13.67
N LYS A 93 -23.79 8.91 -13.44
CA LYS A 93 -23.99 8.07 -12.25
C LYS A 93 -22.93 6.98 -12.12
N THR A 94 -22.44 6.44 -13.22
CA THR A 94 -21.35 5.46 -13.25
C THR A 94 -20.07 5.96 -12.59
N GLU A 95 -19.74 7.25 -12.66
CA GLU A 95 -18.60 7.82 -11.94
C GLU A 95 -18.84 7.83 -10.42
N TRP A 96 -20.06 8.09 -9.96
CA TRP A 96 -20.43 8.02 -8.56
C TRP A 96 -20.32 6.58 -8.03
N GLU A 97 -20.80 5.60 -8.79
CA GLU A 97 -20.69 4.17 -8.46
C GLU A 97 -19.22 3.71 -8.44
N ARG A 98 -18.44 4.10 -9.43
CA ARG A 98 -17.01 3.77 -9.56
C ARG A 98 -16.19 4.19 -8.35
N VAL A 99 -16.47 5.37 -7.77
CA VAL A 99 -15.72 5.88 -6.62
C VAL A 99 -16.33 5.50 -5.27
N GLY A 100 -17.48 4.82 -5.24
CA GLY A 100 -18.19 4.43 -4.03
C GLY A 100 -18.97 5.58 -3.36
N GLY A 101 -19.33 6.61 -4.13
CA GLY A 101 -20.12 7.76 -3.68
C GLY A 101 -19.36 8.74 -2.80
N TYR A 102 -20.12 9.53 -2.00
CA TYR A 102 -19.52 10.47 -1.05
C TYR A 102 -18.93 9.76 0.17
N CYS A 103 -17.74 10.19 0.61
CA CYS A 103 -17.06 9.65 1.76
C CYS A 103 -17.83 9.91 3.07
N GLU A 104 -18.09 8.86 3.83
CA GLU A 104 -18.79 8.96 5.12
C GLU A 104 -17.92 9.49 6.26
N GLU A 105 -16.62 9.32 6.16
CA GLU A 105 -15.68 9.80 7.18
C GLU A 105 -15.54 11.34 7.19
N ILE A 106 -15.96 12.03 6.11
CA ILE A 106 -15.78 13.47 5.97
C ILE A 106 -17.06 14.21 6.37
N ILE A 107 -16.97 15.12 7.35
CA ILE A 107 -18.14 15.80 7.92
C ILE A 107 -18.45 17.11 7.17
N ALA A 108 -17.50 17.63 6.40
CA ALA A 108 -17.66 18.85 5.61
C ALA A 108 -16.77 18.79 4.37
N ARG A 109 -17.16 19.49 3.31
CA ARG A 109 -16.46 19.48 2.01
C ARG A 109 -16.43 18.10 1.35
N GLU A 110 -17.49 17.35 1.51
CA GLU A 110 -17.73 16.07 0.88
C GLU A 110 -17.65 16.14 -0.65
N ASP A 111 -18.06 17.26 -1.20
CA ASP A 111 -17.94 17.61 -2.61
C ASP A 111 -16.47 17.66 -3.08
N TRP A 112 -15.59 18.28 -2.29
CA TRP A 112 -14.17 18.35 -2.64
C TRP A 112 -13.51 16.97 -2.64
N GLU A 113 -13.79 16.14 -1.65
CA GLU A 113 -13.32 14.77 -1.59
C GLU A 113 -13.81 13.96 -2.77
N PHE A 114 -15.12 14.09 -3.10
CA PHE A 114 -15.75 13.41 -4.22
C PHE A 114 -15.08 13.79 -5.55
N TRP A 115 -14.87 15.08 -5.81
CA TRP A 115 -14.20 15.52 -7.03
C TRP A 115 -12.75 15.04 -7.14
N ILE A 116 -12.04 14.95 -6.03
CA ILE A 116 -10.71 14.31 -6.02
C ILE A 116 -10.85 12.83 -6.38
N SER A 117 -11.80 12.10 -5.80
CA SER A 117 -12.04 10.69 -6.09
C SER A 117 -12.35 10.44 -7.57
N VAL A 118 -13.18 11.28 -8.17
CA VAL A 118 -13.57 11.15 -9.59
C VAL A 118 -12.41 11.45 -10.54
N LEU A 119 -11.58 12.46 -10.21
CA LEU A 119 -10.64 13.06 -11.17
C LEU A 119 -9.16 12.70 -10.92
N LYS A 120 -8.83 12.12 -9.77
CA LYS A 120 -7.42 11.82 -9.42
C LYS A 120 -6.72 10.90 -10.43
N ASP A 121 -7.45 10.01 -11.07
CA ASP A 121 -6.91 9.03 -12.02
C ASP A 121 -7.13 9.43 -13.49
N GLY A 122 -7.49 10.69 -13.72
CA GLY A 122 -7.72 11.26 -15.06
C GLY A 122 -9.16 11.65 -15.33
N GLY A 123 -9.41 12.15 -16.54
CA GLY A 123 -10.68 12.69 -16.98
C GLY A 123 -10.68 14.22 -17.10
N LYS A 124 -11.64 14.74 -17.85
CA LYS A 124 -11.75 16.18 -18.16
C LYS A 124 -12.89 16.82 -17.34
N VAL A 125 -12.67 18.09 -17.01
CA VAL A 125 -13.72 18.97 -16.45
C VAL A 125 -14.01 20.06 -17.46
N VAL A 126 -15.24 20.14 -17.89
CA VAL A 126 -15.73 21.22 -18.76
C VAL A 126 -16.41 22.26 -17.90
N ARG A 127 -16.03 23.53 -18.06
CA ARG A 127 -16.76 24.66 -17.49
C ARG A 127 -17.49 25.37 -18.61
N LEU A 128 -18.81 25.38 -18.54
CA LEU A 128 -19.66 26.06 -19.51
C LEU A 128 -19.34 27.55 -19.54
N PRO A 129 -19.37 28.21 -20.72
CA PRO A 129 -19.06 29.62 -20.85
C PRO A 129 -20.15 30.55 -20.30
N GLN A 130 -21.39 30.04 -20.12
CA GLN A 130 -22.53 30.79 -19.64
C GLN A 130 -22.60 30.75 -18.10
N ILE A 131 -23.20 31.78 -17.50
CA ILE A 131 -23.60 31.79 -16.09
C ILE A 131 -24.92 31.03 -15.98
N GLU A 132 -24.84 29.82 -15.40
CA GLU A 132 -26.00 28.92 -15.28
C GLU A 132 -26.23 28.42 -13.87
N LEU A 133 -25.45 28.91 -12.88
CA LEU A 133 -25.67 28.71 -11.45
C LEU A 133 -25.78 30.06 -10.76
N TYR A 134 -26.87 30.24 -9.99
CA TYR A 134 -27.09 31.38 -9.13
C TYR A 134 -26.91 30.92 -7.68
N TYR A 135 -25.72 31.20 -7.11
CA TYR A 135 -25.31 30.75 -5.79
C TYR A 135 -25.71 31.74 -4.71
N ARG A 136 -26.57 31.31 -3.78
CA ARG A 136 -27.07 32.18 -2.73
C ARG A 136 -26.08 32.32 -1.58
N VAL A 137 -25.77 33.57 -1.25
CA VAL A 137 -24.96 33.93 -0.07
C VAL A 137 -25.90 34.52 0.98
N ARG A 138 -25.81 34.02 2.22
CA ARG A 138 -26.54 34.56 3.38
C ARG A 138 -25.54 34.94 4.49
N ALA A 139 -25.79 36.04 5.18
CA ALA A 139 -25.04 36.43 6.39
C ALA A 139 -25.17 35.30 7.44
N GLY A 140 -24.05 34.89 8.03
CA GLY A 140 -24.01 33.79 9.02
C GLY A 140 -23.93 32.36 8.43
N SER A 141 -23.75 32.20 7.13
CA SER A 141 -23.62 30.89 6.50
C SER A 141 -22.41 30.08 7.03
N LYS A 142 -22.48 28.76 6.85
CA LYS A 142 -21.59 27.64 7.33
C LYS A 142 -20.07 27.90 7.40
N ARG A 143 -19.52 29.01 6.90
CA ARG A 143 -18.07 29.29 6.81
C ARG A 143 -17.30 29.29 8.15
N ILE A 144 -17.96 29.68 9.27
CA ILE A 144 -17.29 29.76 10.58
C ILE A 144 -17.04 28.37 11.13
N VAL A 145 -18.03 27.49 11.00
CA VAL A 145 -17.93 26.10 11.48
C VAL A 145 -16.97 25.28 10.63
N ASP A 146 -16.89 25.58 9.34
CA ASP A 146 -15.99 24.94 8.37
C ASP A 146 -14.49 25.12 8.72
N ARG A 147 -14.16 26.17 9.49
CA ARG A 147 -12.78 26.38 9.98
C ARG A 147 -12.36 25.38 11.07
N SER A 148 -13.25 25.03 11.99
CA SER A 148 -12.97 24.09 13.09
C SER A 148 -12.79 22.65 12.55
N LEU A 149 -13.48 22.29 11.48
CA LEU A 149 -13.41 20.98 10.85
C LEU A 149 -12.21 20.81 9.90
N LYS A 150 -11.51 21.88 9.57
CA LYS A 150 -10.38 21.88 8.64
C LYS A 150 -9.30 20.84 8.96
N PRO A 151 -8.87 20.62 10.22
CA PRO A 151 -7.89 19.58 10.55
C PRO A 151 -8.41 18.17 10.24
N HIS A 152 -9.68 17.89 10.58
CA HIS A 152 -10.33 16.62 10.31
C HIS A 152 -10.41 16.35 8.81
N VAL A 153 -10.94 17.29 8.03
CA VAL A 153 -11.00 17.20 6.56
C VAL A 153 -9.62 16.94 5.95
N THR A 154 -8.59 17.68 6.40
CA THR A 154 -7.21 17.49 5.91
C THR A 154 -6.67 16.10 6.24
N LYS A 155 -7.00 15.57 7.43
CA LYS A 155 -6.58 14.21 7.84
C LYS A 155 -7.24 13.14 6.97
N VAL A 156 -8.56 13.22 6.76
CA VAL A 156 -9.30 12.26 5.93
C VAL A 156 -8.80 12.31 4.48
N LEU A 157 -8.66 13.51 3.90
CA LEU A 157 -8.15 13.68 2.55
C LEU A 157 -6.74 13.08 2.39
N ASN A 158 -5.82 13.34 3.31
CA ASN A 158 -4.48 12.76 3.27
C ASN A 158 -4.46 11.24 3.41
N LYS A 159 -5.37 10.67 4.23
CA LYS A 159 -5.51 9.22 4.37
C LYS A 159 -6.01 8.58 3.07
N ARG A 160 -7.03 9.18 2.42
CA ARG A 160 -7.69 8.60 1.24
C ARG A 160 -6.96 8.85 -0.06
N HIS A 161 -6.31 10.01 -0.21
CA HIS A 161 -5.74 10.51 -1.48
C HIS A 161 -4.23 10.82 -1.37
N ALA A 162 -3.49 10.03 -0.60
CA ALA A 162 -2.06 10.25 -0.37
C ALA A 162 -1.27 10.23 -1.67
N GLU A 163 -1.58 9.32 -2.60
CA GLU A 163 -0.94 9.16 -3.90
C GLU A 163 -1.19 10.40 -4.78
N PHE A 164 -2.42 10.91 -4.79
CA PHE A 164 -2.78 12.12 -5.50
C PHE A 164 -2.03 13.34 -4.95
N PHE A 165 -1.97 13.51 -3.63
CA PHE A 165 -1.24 14.61 -3.02
C PHE A 165 0.28 14.48 -3.18
N GLU A 166 0.83 13.27 -3.17
CA GLU A 166 2.26 13.06 -3.47
C GLU A 166 2.58 13.50 -4.89
N ARG A 167 1.73 13.16 -5.87
CA ARG A 167 1.89 13.56 -7.27
C ARG A 167 1.74 15.06 -7.48
N GLU A 168 0.69 15.68 -6.94
CA GLU A 168 0.35 17.07 -7.21
C GLU A 168 1.07 18.08 -6.31
N LEU A 169 1.36 17.70 -5.05
CA LEU A 169 1.95 18.58 -4.05
C LEU A 169 3.35 18.16 -3.59
N GLY A 170 3.80 16.98 -4.04
CA GLY A 170 5.05 16.39 -3.58
C GLY A 170 5.01 15.94 -2.12
N GLY A 171 3.85 15.58 -1.58
CA GLY A 171 3.63 15.15 -0.20
C GLY A 171 2.25 15.55 0.30
N LYS A 172 2.06 15.57 1.60
CA LYS A 172 0.77 15.83 2.27
C LYS A 172 0.15 17.17 1.91
N LEU A 173 -1.18 17.21 1.90
CA LEU A 173 -1.93 18.46 2.03
C LEU A 173 -1.70 19.05 3.43
N ARG A 174 -1.23 20.30 3.50
CA ARG A 174 -0.91 20.99 4.75
C ARG A 174 -2.06 21.90 5.24
N SER A 175 -2.01 22.28 6.50
CA SER A 175 -3.01 23.20 7.07
C SER A 175 -3.06 24.53 6.31
N VAL A 176 -1.90 25.10 5.94
CA VAL A 176 -1.79 26.22 4.99
C VAL A 176 -1.68 25.63 3.58
N ARG A 177 -2.82 25.40 2.94
CA ARG A 177 -2.94 24.63 1.70
C ARG A 177 -2.11 25.20 0.54
N SER A 178 -2.06 26.51 0.41
CA SER A 178 -1.27 27.20 -0.63
C SER A 178 0.23 26.92 -0.53
N TRP A 179 0.75 26.70 0.66
CA TRP A 179 2.17 26.45 0.95
C TRP A 179 2.55 24.96 0.94
N SER A 180 1.59 24.07 0.72
CA SER A 180 1.81 22.62 0.81
C SER A 180 3.01 22.17 -0.01
N ARG A 181 3.14 22.60 -1.26
CA ARG A 181 4.26 22.21 -2.13
C ARG A 181 5.61 22.68 -1.62
N TRP A 182 5.68 23.92 -1.13
CA TRP A 182 6.92 24.50 -0.61
C TRP A 182 7.35 23.79 0.70
N ILE A 183 6.43 23.61 1.63
CA ILE A 183 6.68 22.89 2.89
C ILE A 183 7.10 21.45 2.60
N ASN A 184 6.44 20.75 1.70
CA ASN A 184 6.78 19.38 1.32
C ASN A 184 8.15 19.30 0.66
N ARG A 185 8.54 20.30 -0.15
CA ARG A 185 9.89 20.37 -0.75
C ARG A 185 10.98 20.52 0.31
N ILE A 186 10.76 21.39 1.29
CA ILE A 186 11.67 21.56 2.44
C ILE A 186 11.76 20.28 3.25
N GLU A 187 10.61 19.68 3.60
CA GLU A 187 10.60 18.42 4.36
C GLU A 187 11.35 17.31 3.63
N ARG A 188 11.19 17.20 2.31
CA ARG A 188 11.90 16.22 1.50
C ARG A 188 13.41 16.45 1.49
N PHE A 189 13.86 17.70 1.50
CA PHE A 189 15.27 18.05 1.61
C PHE A 189 15.88 17.57 2.95
N PHE A 190 15.17 17.80 4.06
CA PHE A 190 15.61 17.37 5.39
C PHE A 190 15.35 15.89 5.71
N ARG A 191 14.45 15.24 4.97
CA ARG A 191 14.09 13.83 5.15
C ARG A 191 14.15 13.09 3.81
N PRO A 192 15.33 12.84 3.28
CA PRO A 192 15.48 12.13 2.02
C PRO A 192 14.89 10.73 2.10
N ARG A 193 14.27 10.31 1.01
CA ARG A 193 13.74 8.96 0.83
C ARG A 193 14.65 8.19 -0.11
N CYS A 194 15.04 6.99 0.29
CA CYS A 194 15.69 6.03 -0.59
C CYS A 194 14.66 4.97 -0.98
N MET A 195 14.36 4.82 -2.26
CA MET A 195 13.37 3.87 -2.74
C MET A 195 13.76 3.30 -4.10
N ALA A 196 13.27 2.10 -4.38
CA ALA A 196 13.21 1.54 -5.72
C ALA A 196 11.94 0.71 -5.88
N VAL A 197 11.49 0.58 -7.12
CA VAL A 197 10.38 -0.26 -7.54
C VAL A 197 10.86 -1.11 -8.71
N ALA A 198 10.50 -2.39 -8.73
CA ALA A 198 10.84 -3.28 -9.82
C ALA A 198 10.15 -2.81 -11.12
N PRO A 199 10.79 -2.93 -12.28
CA PRO A 199 10.24 -2.44 -13.56
C PRO A 199 8.84 -2.97 -13.86
N ASP A 200 8.58 -4.24 -13.59
CA ASP A 200 7.29 -4.91 -13.81
C ASP A 200 6.15 -4.33 -12.97
N TYR A 201 6.48 -3.58 -11.91
CA TYR A 201 5.54 -2.95 -10.97
C TYR A 201 5.66 -1.43 -10.93
N SER A 202 6.11 -0.81 -12.02
CA SER A 202 6.29 0.66 -12.13
C SER A 202 5.02 1.44 -11.82
N ASN A 203 3.84 0.89 -12.14
CA ASN A 203 2.52 1.40 -11.80
C ASN A 203 2.27 1.54 -10.28
N MET A 204 2.98 0.79 -9.44
CA MET A 204 2.89 0.87 -7.97
C MET A 204 3.87 1.89 -7.35
N SER A 205 4.60 2.65 -8.16
CA SER A 205 5.60 3.61 -7.68
C SER A 205 5.02 4.65 -6.71
N ASP A 206 3.84 5.18 -6.99
CA ASP A 206 3.20 6.17 -6.13
C ASP A 206 2.76 5.56 -4.80
N PHE A 207 2.26 4.32 -4.81
CA PHE A 207 1.97 3.58 -3.59
C PHE A 207 3.21 3.41 -2.71
N VAL A 208 4.32 2.95 -3.28
CA VAL A 208 5.58 2.77 -2.52
C VAL A 208 6.10 4.09 -1.95
N LYS A 209 5.96 5.20 -2.69
CA LYS A 209 6.36 6.55 -2.22
C LYS A 209 5.58 7.00 -1.00
N VAL A 210 4.30 6.70 -0.91
CA VAL A 210 3.42 7.21 0.14
C VAL A 210 3.34 6.30 1.38
N LEU A 211 3.94 5.11 1.35
CA LEU A 211 3.95 4.19 2.49
C LEU A 211 4.27 4.84 3.83
N PRO A 212 5.26 5.77 3.94
CA PRO A 212 5.55 6.44 5.21
C PRO A 212 4.39 7.28 5.77
N VAL A 213 3.41 7.58 4.94
CA VAL A 213 2.23 8.39 5.29
C VAL A 213 1.03 7.52 5.63
N ILE A 214 0.82 6.44 4.85
CA ILE A 214 -0.42 5.65 4.88
C ILE A 214 -0.32 4.37 5.69
N PHE A 215 0.89 3.86 5.96
CA PHE A 215 1.08 2.53 6.52
C PHE A 215 0.33 2.32 7.85
N GLU A 216 0.30 3.31 8.73
CA GLU A 216 -0.36 3.20 10.03
C GLU A 216 -1.91 3.25 9.92
N ASP A 217 -2.41 3.89 8.87
CA ASP A 217 -3.84 4.22 8.73
C ASP A 217 -4.56 3.33 7.70
N ARG A 218 -3.82 2.57 6.86
CA ARG A 218 -4.37 1.76 5.77
C ARG A 218 -3.82 0.34 5.80
N GLY A 219 -4.50 -0.56 5.10
CA GLY A 219 -4.15 -1.98 5.00
C GLY A 219 -4.61 -2.81 6.20
N THR A 220 -4.78 -4.11 5.97
CA THR A 220 -5.17 -5.08 7.00
C THR A 220 -3.92 -5.61 7.70
N VAL A 221 -3.88 -5.55 9.02
CA VAL A 221 -2.76 -6.08 9.81
C VAL A 221 -2.77 -7.61 9.74
N ILE A 222 -1.70 -8.20 9.19
CA ILE A 222 -1.47 -9.65 9.18
C ILE A 222 -0.70 -10.08 10.43
N TYR A 223 0.31 -9.30 10.80
CA TYR A 223 1.17 -9.59 11.94
C TYR A 223 1.68 -8.30 12.58
N LYS A 224 1.65 -8.27 13.90
CA LYS A 224 2.18 -7.15 14.70
C LYS A 224 3.05 -7.67 15.82
N GLY A 225 4.35 -7.42 15.71
CA GLY A 225 5.36 -7.79 16.69
C GLY A 225 6.56 -6.84 16.57
N ARG A 226 7.79 -7.37 16.57
CA ARG A 226 9.00 -6.58 16.33
C ARG A 226 8.98 -5.85 15.00
N ASN A 227 8.45 -6.50 13.95
CA ASN A 227 8.13 -5.89 12.67
C ASN A 227 6.61 -5.95 12.50
N GLU A 228 6.05 -5.11 11.64
CA GLU A 228 4.63 -5.13 11.33
C GLU A 228 4.43 -5.48 9.85
N LEU A 229 3.50 -6.42 9.59
CA LEU A 229 3.10 -6.80 8.24
C LEU A 229 1.66 -6.40 8.02
N ARG A 230 1.42 -5.72 6.91
CA ARG A 230 0.06 -5.38 6.46
C ARG A 230 -0.16 -5.80 5.02
N GLU A 231 -1.38 -6.26 4.75
CA GLU A 231 -1.87 -6.53 3.40
C GLU A 231 -2.61 -5.31 2.86
N PHE A 232 -2.35 -5.01 1.61
CA PHE A 232 -3.02 -3.98 0.83
C PHE A 232 -3.59 -4.59 -0.45
N ASP A 233 -4.70 -4.06 -0.93
CA ASP A 233 -5.20 -4.32 -2.27
C ASP A 233 -4.87 -3.12 -3.15
N ILE A 234 -4.05 -3.33 -4.16
CA ILE A 234 -3.59 -2.28 -5.09
C ILE A 234 -3.89 -2.73 -6.51
N ALA A 235 -4.86 -2.09 -7.14
CA ALA A 235 -5.30 -2.42 -8.50
C ALA A 235 -5.68 -3.92 -8.67
N GLY A 236 -6.35 -4.50 -7.67
CA GLY A 236 -6.76 -5.90 -7.66
C GLY A 236 -5.66 -6.90 -7.31
N GLN A 237 -4.45 -6.43 -6.97
CA GLN A 237 -3.35 -7.29 -6.55
C GLN A 237 -3.17 -7.22 -5.03
N LYS A 238 -3.04 -8.40 -4.40
CA LYS A 238 -2.73 -8.53 -2.98
C LYS A 238 -1.24 -8.28 -2.74
N VAL A 239 -0.94 -7.25 -1.98
CA VAL A 239 0.41 -6.77 -1.70
C VAL A 239 0.68 -6.83 -0.21
N VAL A 240 1.82 -7.40 0.18
CA VAL A 240 2.27 -7.43 1.58
C VAL A 240 3.38 -6.42 1.80
N VAL A 241 3.19 -5.56 2.78
CA VAL A 241 4.18 -4.57 3.20
C VAL A 241 4.72 -4.93 4.57
N LYS A 242 6.04 -5.13 4.65
CA LYS A 242 6.77 -5.35 5.89
C LYS A 242 7.43 -4.07 6.35
N SER A 243 6.94 -3.50 7.47
CA SER A 243 7.57 -2.38 8.16
C SER A 243 8.59 -2.88 9.17
N PHE A 244 9.83 -2.44 9.02
CA PHE A 244 10.89 -2.83 9.94
C PHE A 244 10.96 -1.89 11.14
N GLN A 245 11.16 -2.47 12.33
CA GLN A 245 11.43 -1.72 13.54
C GLN A 245 12.60 -0.75 13.34
N ILE A 246 12.44 0.48 13.84
CA ILE A 246 13.51 1.48 13.84
C ILE A 246 14.63 0.98 14.76
N PRO A 247 15.88 0.94 14.28
CA PRO A 247 17.02 0.50 15.09
C PRO A 247 17.29 1.41 16.29
N HIS A 248 18.03 0.93 17.29
CA HIS A 248 18.53 1.79 18.38
C HIS A 248 19.45 2.91 17.83
N LEU A 249 19.61 3.98 18.60
CA LEU A 249 20.21 5.25 18.16
C LEU A 249 21.56 5.09 17.45
N LEU A 250 22.51 4.36 18.03
CA LEU A 250 23.81 4.09 17.42
C LEU A 250 23.69 3.37 16.06
N ASN A 251 22.83 2.36 15.99
CA ASN A 251 22.59 1.64 14.75
C ASN A 251 21.90 2.51 13.69
N ARG A 252 21.10 3.52 14.07
CA ARG A 252 20.48 4.45 13.12
C ARG A 252 21.51 5.27 12.36
N ILE A 253 22.60 5.67 13.01
CA ILE A 253 23.73 6.37 12.38
C ILE A 253 24.43 5.41 11.40
N ILE A 254 24.75 4.19 11.84
CA ILE A 254 25.39 3.17 11.01
C ILE A 254 24.56 2.83 9.76
N TYR A 255 23.25 2.63 9.92
CA TYR A 255 22.36 2.36 8.78
C TYR A 255 22.20 3.56 7.84
N ASN A 256 22.38 4.78 8.35
CA ASN A 256 22.25 5.97 7.52
C ASN A 256 23.45 6.17 6.58
N PHE A 257 24.67 5.85 7.05
CA PHE A 257 25.92 6.16 6.32
C PHE A 257 26.64 4.93 5.77
N PHE A 258 26.56 3.79 6.43
CA PHE A 258 27.46 2.66 6.15
C PHE A 258 26.76 1.34 5.83
N ARG A 259 25.47 1.21 6.10
CA ARG A 259 24.78 -0.08 5.95
C ARG A 259 23.46 0.06 5.22
N GLU A 260 23.24 -0.81 4.22
CA GLU A 260 21.94 -0.90 3.55
C GLU A 260 20.78 -1.21 4.53
N SER A 261 19.63 -0.56 4.31
CA SER A 261 18.42 -0.84 5.09
C SER A 261 17.99 -2.31 4.95
N LYS A 262 17.31 -2.83 5.98
CA LYS A 262 16.73 -4.18 5.90
C LYS A 262 15.75 -4.31 4.73
N ALA A 263 14.97 -3.27 4.47
CA ALA A 263 14.02 -3.23 3.36
C ALA A 263 14.72 -3.34 2.00
N ARG A 264 15.80 -2.56 1.78
CA ARG A 264 16.58 -2.61 0.54
C ARG A 264 17.23 -3.98 0.34
N ARG A 265 17.78 -4.57 1.41
CA ARG A 265 18.36 -5.92 1.34
C ARG A 265 17.30 -6.97 1.00
N SER A 266 16.12 -6.92 1.65
CA SER A 266 15.02 -7.84 1.34
C SER A 266 14.61 -7.75 -0.12
N PHE A 267 14.47 -6.52 -0.64
CA PHE A 267 14.14 -6.31 -2.06
C PHE A 267 15.19 -6.89 -3.00
N ARG A 268 16.46 -6.56 -2.78
CA ARG A 268 17.58 -7.04 -3.62
C ARG A 268 17.71 -8.55 -3.57
N TYR A 269 17.59 -9.16 -2.38
CA TYR A 269 17.74 -10.60 -2.22
C TYR A 269 16.55 -11.36 -2.80
N ALA A 270 15.32 -10.86 -2.67
CA ALA A 270 14.16 -11.46 -3.33
C ALA A 270 14.30 -11.44 -4.86
N ALA A 271 14.77 -10.32 -5.43
CA ALA A 271 15.04 -10.23 -6.86
C ALA A 271 16.13 -11.24 -7.30
N MET A 272 17.20 -11.40 -6.50
CA MET A 272 18.28 -12.36 -6.76
C MET A 272 17.78 -13.81 -6.70
N LEU A 273 17.00 -14.19 -5.69
CA LEU A 273 16.43 -15.53 -5.58
C LEU A 273 15.61 -15.89 -6.82
N ARG A 274 14.80 -14.97 -7.32
CA ARG A 274 14.01 -15.19 -8.53
C ARG A 274 14.87 -15.41 -9.77
N GLN A 275 16.01 -14.72 -9.90
CA GLN A 275 16.97 -14.96 -11.00
C GLN A 275 17.55 -16.36 -10.97
N PHE A 276 17.66 -16.98 -9.79
CA PHE A 276 18.12 -18.34 -9.60
C PHE A 276 17.00 -19.39 -9.57
N ASN A 277 15.76 -18.98 -9.92
CA ASN A 277 14.55 -19.81 -9.84
C ASN A 277 14.29 -20.38 -8.43
N ILE A 278 14.72 -19.66 -7.38
CA ILE A 278 14.42 -20.01 -6.00
C ILE A 278 13.15 -19.27 -5.59
N GLY A 279 12.16 -19.99 -5.07
CA GLY A 279 10.85 -19.45 -4.71
C GLY A 279 10.97 -18.39 -3.62
N SER A 280 10.38 -17.23 -3.87
CA SER A 280 10.18 -16.13 -2.94
C SER A 280 9.05 -15.24 -3.48
N PRO A 281 8.24 -14.60 -2.61
CA PRO A 281 7.24 -13.64 -3.06
C PRO A 281 7.86 -12.57 -3.94
N ALA A 282 7.20 -12.23 -5.05
CA ALA A 282 7.72 -11.29 -6.03
C ALA A 282 7.96 -9.91 -5.39
N PRO A 283 9.20 -9.39 -5.43
CA PRO A 283 9.52 -8.08 -4.86
C PRO A 283 8.97 -6.96 -5.73
N ILE A 284 8.13 -6.11 -5.15
CA ILE A 284 7.57 -4.93 -5.80
C ILE A 284 8.51 -3.75 -5.62
N GLY A 285 8.97 -3.50 -4.38
CA GLY A 285 9.82 -2.35 -4.11
C GLY A 285 10.21 -2.21 -2.64
N PHE A 286 10.92 -1.13 -2.35
CA PHE A 286 11.19 -0.71 -0.99
C PHE A 286 11.15 0.80 -0.86
N CYS A 287 10.89 1.29 0.37
CA CYS A 287 11.03 2.69 0.73
C CYS A 287 11.68 2.81 2.10
N SER A 288 12.67 3.68 2.23
CA SER A 288 13.34 4.01 3.50
C SER A 288 13.33 5.51 3.68
N VAL A 289 13.00 5.98 4.86
CA VAL A 289 13.02 7.40 5.23
C VAL A 289 14.13 7.64 6.23
N SER A 290 14.99 8.62 5.95
CA SER A 290 16.04 9.05 6.85
C SER A 290 15.87 10.54 7.17
N SER A 291 16.33 10.99 8.32
CA SER A 291 16.73 12.38 8.53
C SER A 291 18.20 12.53 8.24
N TRP A 292 18.74 13.75 8.20
CA TRP A 292 20.14 14.02 7.85
C TRP A 292 21.18 13.07 8.49
N PHE A 293 20.97 12.71 9.75
CA PHE A 293 21.92 11.89 10.52
C PHE A 293 21.34 10.57 11.01
N LEU A 294 20.03 10.37 10.92
CA LEU A 294 19.36 9.24 11.55
C LEU A 294 18.48 8.48 10.57
N PHE A 295 18.76 7.20 10.41
CA PHE A 295 17.88 6.27 9.72
C PHE A 295 16.54 6.15 10.46
N GLY A 296 15.43 6.18 9.69
CA GLY A 296 14.07 6.10 10.21
C GLY A 296 13.37 4.78 9.84
N LYS A 297 12.08 4.88 9.48
CA LYS A 297 11.28 3.72 9.05
C LYS A 297 11.71 3.22 7.67
N SER A 298 11.61 1.91 7.48
CA SER A 298 11.82 1.29 6.17
C SER A 298 10.77 0.21 5.91
N TYR A 299 10.34 0.11 4.65
CA TYR A 299 9.26 -0.74 4.18
C TYR A 299 9.75 -1.57 3.00
N PHE A 300 9.53 -2.88 3.06
CA PHE A 300 9.69 -3.80 1.94
C PHE A 300 8.33 -4.21 1.44
N VAL A 301 8.15 -4.23 0.13
CA VAL A 301 6.88 -4.49 -0.55
C VAL A 301 7.06 -5.68 -1.46
N SER A 302 6.19 -6.67 -1.34
CA SER A 302 6.13 -7.84 -2.21
C SER A 302 4.69 -8.18 -2.57
N LEU A 303 4.48 -8.99 -3.59
CA LEU A 303 3.20 -9.66 -3.75
C LEU A 303 2.95 -10.57 -2.55
N ARG A 304 1.67 -10.84 -2.28
CA ARG A 304 1.30 -11.90 -1.33
C ARG A 304 1.80 -13.24 -1.87
N SER A 305 2.37 -14.07 -0.99
CA SER A 305 2.74 -15.44 -1.33
C SER A 305 1.51 -16.24 -1.75
N GLU A 306 1.67 -17.06 -2.77
CA GLU A 306 0.68 -18.07 -3.18
C GLU A 306 0.76 -19.35 -2.32
N CYS A 307 1.79 -19.46 -1.47
CA CYS A 307 1.98 -20.59 -0.56
C CYS A 307 1.24 -20.34 0.76
N PRO A 308 0.12 -21.03 1.02
CA PRO A 308 -0.72 -20.78 2.19
C PRO A 308 -0.18 -21.39 3.48
N TYR A 309 0.70 -22.40 3.38
CA TYR A 309 1.21 -23.17 4.50
C TYR A 309 2.66 -22.81 4.82
N THR A 310 3.02 -22.99 6.10
CA THR A 310 4.40 -22.86 6.58
C THR A 310 4.95 -24.23 6.97
N TYR A 311 6.26 -24.34 7.15
CA TYR A 311 6.86 -25.58 7.68
C TYR A 311 6.26 -26.01 9.03
N ARG A 312 5.67 -25.08 9.81
CA ARG A 312 5.01 -25.39 11.10
C ARG A 312 3.79 -26.26 10.94
N ASP A 313 3.17 -26.27 9.77
CA ASP A 313 1.95 -27.01 9.47
C ASP A 313 2.24 -28.48 9.08
N LEU A 314 3.53 -28.83 8.89
CA LEU A 314 3.95 -30.19 8.48
C LEU A 314 3.62 -31.27 9.51
N PRO A 315 3.88 -31.10 10.83
CA PRO A 315 3.67 -32.19 11.80
C PRO A 315 2.19 -32.64 11.92
N GLN A 316 1.27 -31.87 11.40
CA GLN A 316 -0.17 -32.17 11.42
C GLN A 316 -0.64 -32.99 10.20
N ARG A 317 0.26 -33.29 9.25
CA ARG A 317 -0.05 -33.99 8.00
C ARG A 317 0.38 -35.46 8.05
N PRO A 318 -0.22 -36.35 7.23
CA PRO A 318 0.28 -37.71 7.03
C PRO A 318 1.74 -37.71 6.56
N PHE A 319 2.52 -38.70 6.99
CA PHE A 319 3.97 -38.76 6.68
C PHE A 319 4.27 -38.81 5.18
N GLU A 320 3.45 -39.48 4.39
CA GLU A 320 3.60 -39.53 2.93
C GLU A 320 3.51 -38.13 2.26
N GLU A 321 2.64 -37.26 2.78
CA GLU A 321 2.57 -35.87 2.35
C GLU A 321 3.76 -35.07 2.84
N GLN A 322 4.14 -35.28 4.13
CA GLN A 322 5.33 -34.64 4.72
C GLN A 322 6.59 -34.96 3.88
N GLU A 323 6.78 -36.22 3.47
CA GLU A 323 7.95 -36.66 2.71
C GLU A 323 8.10 -35.85 1.41
N LYS A 324 7.02 -35.72 0.64
CA LYS A 324 7.04 -34.96 -0.64
C LYS A 324 7.45 -33.50 -0.40
N ILE A 325 6.89 -32.87 0.63
CA ILE A 325 7.15 -31.47 0.97
C ILE A 325 8.58 -31.30 1.49
N LEU A 326 9.06 -32.19 2.38
CA LEU A 326 10.42 -32.17 2.90
C LEU A 326 11.46 -32.32 1.81
N ARG A 327 11.24 -33.21 0.85
CA ARG A 327 12.10 -33.35 -0.34
C ARG A 327 12.15 -32.07 -1.18
N ALA A 328 11.01 -31.40 -1.39
CA ALA A 328 10.98 -30.13 -2.11
C ALA A 328 11.74 -29.03 -1.37
N ILE A 329 11.58 -28.94 -0.01
CA ILE A 329 12.32 -28.00 0.83
C ILE A 329 13.83 -28.28 0.79
N ALA A 330 14.22 -29.55 0.88
CA ALA A 330 15.65 -29.94 0.81
C ALA A 330 16.29 -29.57 -0.54
N ARG A 331 15.58 -29.81 -1.66
CA ARG A 331 16.02 -29.40 -2.99
C ARG A 331 16.17 -27.88 -3.11
N THR A 332 15.15 -27.12 -2.66
CA THR A 332 15.22 -25.66 -2.66
C THR A 332 16.40 -25.16 -1.83
N THR A 333 16.63 -25.76 -0.65
CA THR A 333 17.77 -25.42 0.21
C THR A 333 19.11 -25.77 -0.45
N ALA A 334 19.19 -26.90 -1.13
CA ALA A 334 20.38 -27.29 -1.87
C ALA A 334 20.72 -26.29 -2.98
N VAL A 335 19.73 -25.87 -3.78
CA VAL A 335 19.88 -24.86 -4.84
C VAL A 335 20.33 -23.53 -4.23
N LEU A 336 19.75 -23.11 -3.12
CA LEU A 336 20.14 -21.90 -2.41
C LEU A 336 21.64 -21.95 -2.02
N HIS A 337 22.09 -23.08 -1.44
CA HIS A 337 23.47 -23.26 -1.01
C HIS A 337 24.47 -23.42 -2.19
N GLU A 338 24.05 -24.00 -3.30
CA GLU A 338 24.87 -24.09 -4.52
C GLU A 338 25.17 -22.72 -5.12
N HIS A 339 24.20 -21.80 -5.06
CA HIS A 339 24.40 -20.40 -5.41
C HIS A 339 25.16 -19.62 -4.35
N GLY A 340 25.73 -20.30 -3.33
CA GLY A 340 26.51 -19.65 -2.28
C GLY A 340 25.68 -18.77 -1.34
N ILE A 341 24.39 -19.04 -1.17
CA ILE A 341 23.49 -18.27 -0.33
C ILE A 341 23.11 -19.07 0.91
N LEU A 342 23.37 -18.53 2.10
CA LEU A 342 22.98 -19.12 3.39
C LEU A 342 21.99 -18.21 4.09
N HIS A 343 20.80 -18.72 4.39
CA HIS A 343 19.78 -17.99 5.13
C HIS A 343 20.03 -18.09 6.64
N LYS A 344 20.53 -17.03 7.28
CA LYS A 344 20.91 -17.03 8.70
C LYS A 344 19.75 -17.17 9.70
N ASP A 345 18.51 -17.08 9.25
CA ASP A 345 17.30 -17.20 10.06
C ASP A 345 16.35 -18.24 9.46
N TYR A 346 16.90 -19.40 9.06
CA TYR A 346 16.19 -20.48 8.40
C TYR A 346 15.33 -21.24 9.41
N SER A 347 14.14 -20.75 9.66
CA SER A 347 13.21 -21.25 10.67
C SER A 347 11.89 -21.68 10.04
N ALA A 348 11.13 -22.49 10.76
CA ALA A 348 9.85 -23.04 10.30
C ALA A 348 8.82 -21.99 9.85
N GLY A 349 8.87 -20.77 10.37
CA GLY A 349 7.99 -19.68 9.93
C GLY A 349 8.46 -18.95 8.70
N ASN A 350 9.67 -19.21 8.19
CA ASN A 350 10.26 -18.53 7.06
C ASN A 350 10.33 -19.40 5.79
N ILE A 351 9.76 -20.60 5.84
CA ILE A 351 9.62 -21.54 4.71
C ILE A 351 8.14 -21.72 4.49
N LEU A 352 7.67 -21.30 3.34
CA LEU A 352 6.29 -21.45 2.90
C LEU A 352 6.22 -22.55 1.83
N PHE A 353 5.07 -23.21 1.73
CA PHE A 353 4.85 -24.20 0.68
C PHE A 353 3.39 -24.23 0.22
N ALA A 354 3.21 -24.73 -0.99
CA ALA A 354 1.92 -25.07 -1.58
C ALA A 354 2.06 -26.36 -2.38
N GLU A 355 1.04 -27.20 -2.33
CA GLU A 355 0.91 -28.36 -3.21
C GLU A 355 0.18 -27.90 -4.47
N LYS A 356 0.79 -28.14 -5.62
CA LYS A 356 0.26 -27.81 -6.94
C LYS A 356 0.20 -29.08 -7.79
N PRO A 357 -0.60 -29.14 -8.85
CA PRO A 357 -0.67 -30.32 -9.72
C PRO A 357 0.70 -30.75 -10.27
N GLU A 358 1.58 -29.78 -10.52
CA GLU A 358 2.95 -29.99 -11.01
C GLU A 358 3.96 -30.36 -9.92
N GLY A 359 3.58 -30.34 -8.65
CA GLY A 359 4.44 -30.66 -7.52
C GLY A 359 4.34 -29.68 -6.36
N VAL A 360 5.32 -29.71 -5.46
CA VAL A 360 5.37 -28.83 -4.30
C VAL A 360 6.15 -27.56 -4.61
N SER A 361 5.49 -26.42 -4.54
CA SER A 361 6.12 -25.11 -4.59
C SER A 361 6.63 -24.72 -3.20
N VAL A 362 7.85 -24.18 -3.11
CA VAL A 362 8.46 -23.73 -1.86
C VAL A 362 8.90 -22.27 -2.01
N GLU A 363 8.54 -21.43 -1.08
CA GLU A 363 8.99 -20.03 -1.01
C GLU A 363 9.73 -19.73 0.30
N ILE A 364 10.81 -18.97 0.19
CA ILE A 364 11.60 -18.52 1.35
C ILE A 364 11.30 -17.05 1.59
N ILE A 365 11.00 -16.70 2.85
CA ILE A 365 10.70 -15.33 3.28
C ILE A 365 11.68 -14.84 4.35
N ASP A 366 11.55 -13.56 4.75
CA ASP A 366 12.44 -12.86 5.71
C ASP A 366 13.91 -12.80 5.29
N LEU A 367 14.14 -12.45 4.06
CA LEU A 367 15.42 -12.52 3.35
C LEU A 367 16.51 -11.55 3.85
N ASN A 368 16.22 -10.65 4.78
CA ASN A 368 17.14 -9.59 5.18
C ASN A 368 18.42 -10.07 5.90
N ARG A 369 18.50 -11.36 6.25
CA ARG A 369 19.61 -12.01 6.97
C ARG A 369 20.26 -13.12 6.15
N MET A 370 20.72 -12.82 4.96
CA MET A 370 21.47 -13.75 4.13
C MET A 370 22.98 -13.51 4.21
N ARG A 371 23.77 -14.57 4.11
CA ARG A 371 25.21 -14.55 3.87
C ARG A 371 25.47 -15.08 2.46
N PHE A 372 26.39 -14.45 1.79
CA PHE A 372 26.86 -14.84 0.46
C PHE A 372 28.29 -15.36 0.54
N GLY A 373 28.60 -16.36 -0.24
CA GLY A 373 29.90 -17.05 -0.30
C GLY A 373 29.71 -18.56 -0.28
N LYS A 374 30.78 -19.31 -0.52
CA LYS A 374 30.74 -20.78 -0.53
C LYS A 374 30.09 -21.32 0.74
N VAL A 375 29.17 -22.27 0.58
CA VAL A 375 28.51 -22.98 1.68
C VAL A 375 29.07 -24.39 1.75
N SER A 376 29.77 -24.69 2.84
CA SER A 376 30.35 -26.02 3.11
C SER A 376 29.25 -27.03 3.45
N LEU A 377 29.61 -28.31 3.47
CA LEU A 377 28.71 -29.39 3.93
C LEU A 377 28.20 -29.12 5.36
N GLU A 378 29.11 -28.79 6.26
CA GLU A 378 28.82 -28.56 7.66
C GLU A 378 27.87 -27.35 7.85
N GLU A 379 28.20 -26.24 7.19
CA GLU A 379 27.35 -25.04 7.23
C GLU A 379 25.96 -25.28 6.64
N GLY A 380 25.90 -26.02 5.52
CA GLY A 380 24.64 -26.33 4.84
C GLY A 380 23.75 -27.24 5.69
N CYS A 381 24.30 -28.31 6.28
CA CYS A 381 23.56 -29.18 7.19
C CYS A 381 23.11 -28.44 8.45
N LYS A 382 23.97 -27.57 9.01
CA LYS A 382 23.64 -26.75 10.16
C LYS A 382 22.47 -25.80 9.88
N ASN A 383 22.21 -25.41 8.66
CA ASN A 383 21.12 -24.50 8.32
C ASN A 383 19.74 -25.08 8.66
N PHE A 384 19.61 -26.41 8.80
CA PHE A 384 18.38 -27.07 9.23
C PHE A 384 18.17 -27.09 10.75
N GLU A 385 19.12 -26.62 11.57
CA GLU A 385 19.13 -26.71 13.05
C GLU A 385 17.89 -26.15 13.74
N ARG A 386 17.19 -25.17 13.11
CA ARG A 386 16.00 -24.49 13.66
C ARG A 386 14.68 -25.04 13.14
N LEU A 387 14.71 -26.07 12.36
CA LEU A 387 13.50 -26.74 11.88
C LEU A 387 13.07 -27.80 12.90
N PRO A 388 11.83 -27.75 13.41
CA PRO A 388 11.30 -28.83 14.23
C PRO A 388 11.04 -30.05 13.36
N GLY A 389 11.26 -31.26 13.92
CA GLY A 389 11.01 -32.48 13.17
C GLY A 389 11.30 -33.71 13.99
N THR A 390 10.87 -34.87 13.48
CA THR A 390 11.21 -36.22 13.93
C THR A 390 12.50 -36.72 13.27
N ASP A 391 13.09 -37.77 13.77
CA ASP A 391 14.28 -38.40 13.17
C ASP A 391 13.98 -38.84 11.72
N GLU A 392 12.75 -39.30 11.43
CA GLU A 392 12.29 -39.64 10.08
C GLU A 392 12.26 -38.44 9.15
N MET A 393 11.76 -37.28 9.61
CA MET A 393 11.76 -36.03 8.85
C MET A 393 13.19 -35.58 8.54
N PHE A 394 14.11 -35.68 9.51
CA PHE A 394 15.51 -35.34 9.29
C PHE A 394 16.21 -36.32 8.34
N ALA A 395 15.86 -37.61 8.36
CA ALA A 395 16.36 -38.60 7.42
C ALA A 395 15.94 -38.27 5.96
N VAL A 396 14.69 -37.81 5.74
CA VAL A 396 14.21 -37.36 4.43
C VAL A 396 14.93 -36.10 3.96
N LEU A 397 15.08 -35.09 4.83
CA LEU A 397 15.80 -33.86 4.51
C LEU A 397 17.27 -34.15 4.14
N ALA A 398 17.94 -34.99 4.95
CA ALA A 398 19.35 -35.38 4.73
C ALA A 398 19.54 -36.14 3.42
N ASP A 399 18.65 -37.09 3.13
CA ASP A 399 18.66 -37.89 1.90
C ASP A 399 18.59 -37.02 0.66
N GLU A 400 17.57 -36.18 0.56
CA GLU A 400 17.35 -35.33 -0.61
C GLU A 400 18.39 -34.22 -0.74
N TYR A 401 18.82 -33.62 0.39
CA TYR A 401 19.88 -32.61 0.39
C TYR A 401 21.22 -33.18 -0.07
N ALA A 402 21.58 -34.37 0.46
CA ALA A 402 22.80 -35.08 0.07
C ALA A 402 22.78 -35.42 -1.43
N LYS A 403 21.67 -35.98 -1.91
CA LYS A 403 21.48 -36.30 -3.33
C LYS A 403 21.62 -35.06 -4.22
N SER A 404 20.99 -33.94 -3.84
CA SER A 404 21.01 -32.68 -4.59
C SER A 404 22.38 -32.00 -4.61
N ARG A 405 23.21 -32.19 -3.56
CA ARG A 405 24.53 -31.57 -3.41
C ARG A 405 25.71 -32.51 -3.73
N GLY A 406 25.43 -33.77 -4.07
CA GLY A 406 26.48 -34.76 -4.29
C GLY A 406 27.26 -35.14 -3.04
N PHE A 407 26.62 -35.10 -1.85
CA PHE A 407 27.25 -35.42 -0.58
C PHE A 407 26.88 -36.82 -0.09
N ASP A 408 27.64 -37.34 0.91
CA ASP A 408 27.29 -38.59 1.58
C ASP A 408 26.07 -38.42 2.48
N LYS A 409 25.06 -39.28 2.30
CA LYS A 409 23.79 -39.23 3.03
C LYS A 409 23.99 -39.42 4.54
N LYS A 410 24.83 -40.39 4.96
CA LYS A 410 25.03 -40.69 6.40
C LYS A 410 25.68 -39.52 7.09
N LYS A 411 26.67 -38.90 6.42
CA LYS A 411 27.36 -37.72 6.95
C LYS A 411 26.41 -36.50 7.04
N CYS A 412 25.56 -36.27 6.05
CA CYS A 412 24.53 -35.24 6.12
C CYS A 412 23.59 -35.43 7.30
N LEU A 413 23.05 -36.65 7.50
CA LEU A 413 22.15 -36.96 8.60
C LEU A 413 22.82 -36.71 9.96
N GLN A 414 24.02 -37.24 10.17
CA GLN A 414 24.77 -37.03 11.41
C GLN A 414 25.00 -35.55 11.74
N LEU A 415 25.29 -34.73 10.73
CA LEU A 415 25.52 -33.29 10.89
C LEU A 415 24.22 -32.54 11.22
N ILE A 416 23.10 -32.90 10.59
CA ILE A 416 21.77 -32.28 10.84
C ILE A 416 21.32 -32.61 12.27
N GLU A 417 21.37 -33.90 12.67
CA GLU A 417 21.00 -34.32 14.04
C GLU A 417 21.88 -33.69 15.10
N LYS A 418 23.21 -33.63 14.87
CA LYS A 418 24.14 -32.98 15.78
C LYS A 418 23.82 -31.49 15.97
N ALA A 419 23.51 -30.80 14.87
CA ALA A 419 23.16 -29.38 14.90
C ALA A 419 21.85 -29.15 15.66
N HIS A 420 20.84 -30.01 15.42
CA HIS A 420 19.54 -29.93 16.09
C HIS A 420 19.66 -30.19 17.60
N LYS A 421 20.37 -31.25 18.03
CA LYS A 421 20.63 -31.54 19.45
C LYS A 421 21.35 -30.40 20.17
N SER A 422 22.31 -29.76 19.50
CA SER A 422 23.02 -28.60 20.04
C SER A 422 22.14 -27.38 20.22
N SER A 423 21.19 -27.15 19.30
CA SER A 423 20.22 -26.04 19.36
C SER A 423 19.18 -26.21 20.46
N SER A 424 18.66 -27.43 20.64
CA SER A 424 17.65 -27.75 21.66
C SER A 424 18.21 -27.66 23.09
N SER A 425 19.46 -28.07 23.32
CA SER A 425 20.13 -27.95 24.61
C SER A 425 20.43 -26.50 25.02
N PHE A 426 20.52 -25.58 24.07
CA PHE A 426 20.72 -24.12 24.35
C PHE A 426 19.41 -23.43 24.71
N SER A 427 18.30 -23.87 24.13
CA SER A 427 16.96 -23.31 24.38
C SER A 427 16.45 -23.65 25.80
N SER A 428 16.80 -24.83 26.33
CA SER A 428 16.42 -25.27 27.70
C SER A 428 17.24 -24.61 28.82
N LYS A 429 18.33 -23.88 28.50
CA LYS A 429 19.15 -23.15 29.49
C LYS A 429 18.81 -21.65 29.59
N VAL A 430 17.91 -21.15 28.76
CA VAL A 430 17.53 -19.72 28.68
C VAL A 430 16.03 -19.51 29.03
N SER A 431 15.29 -20.59 29.26
CA SER A 431 13.97 -20.59 29.91
C SER A 431 14.18 -20.84 31.39
#